data_5f681f77e16850ee9911879754636a8d
#
_entry.id   5f681f77e16850ee9911879754636a8d
#
_cell.length_a   1.000
_cell.length_b   1.000
_cell.length_c   1.000
_cell.angle_alpha   90.00
_cell.angle_beta   90.00
_cell.angle_gamma   90.00
#
_symmetry.space_group_name_H-M   'P 1'
#
loop_
_entity.id
_entity.type
_entity.pdbx_description
1 polymer ?
#
loop_
_entity_poly.entity_id
_entity_poly.type
_entity_poly.pdbx_seq_one_letter_code
_entity_poly.pdbx_strand_id
1 'polypeptide(L)'
;MIIALDKYKRPLGFLTERRCRILMERKRAVLYRVFPTVVILMDVDARTIPDLPSFRIKIDPGSKYTGIAIIRNDTDEFVYAMQIEHRGDAVRAALNKRKNARRNRRSRETGYRRAKWGNRCLSEKDKRSYDSSREDGWLPPSIRSAADNVISWVRRLGRWINLTECSFEAVRFDTQLMEDPDIEGEEYQHGTLFGLEIKEYLMEKFGHTCQYCGGKSGDPVLEWEHMRPKSRGGSDRVKNALLSCSSCNKDKGNRTPEEWLEQIKARLPREKGKRKELDEERVKLIQKVIDGKPQGSALRYAAWVSSSRRYLEKALFGIFGDVECSSGGRTKYNRTELGYPKEHHYDALCVGTVPEKGYHDRTNGYYLYAKAAGRGTRLRGHINKCGVIATKWTDRKKGFFGFQTGDIVVAEVPHKTPKPYKYEGRFVGRV
;
A
#
# COMPACT_ATOMS: atom_id res chain seq x y z
N MET A 1 -16.14 -17.56 5.38
CA MET A 1 -17.20 -17.54 4.33
C MET A 1 -16.61 -17.89 2.96
N ILE A 2 -17.39 -18.57 2.11
CA ILE A 2 -16.97 -19.08 0.79
C ILE A 2 -17.82 -18.39 -0.28
N ILE A 3 -17.21 -17.92 -1.34
CA ILE A 3 -17.88 -17.23 -2.45
C ILE A 3 -18.60 -18.26 -3.30
N ALA A 4 -19.88 -18.02 -3.59
CA ALA A 4 -20.72 -18.89 -4.39
C ALA A 4 -21.10 -18.26 -5.72
N LEU A 5 -21.03 -19.06 -6.78
CA LEU A 5 -21.45 -18.73 -8.13
C LEU A 5 -22.53 -19.70 -8.60
N ASP A 6 -23.36 -19.27 -9.52
CA ASP A 6 -24.29 -20.14 -10.24
C ASP A 6 -23.58 -21.02 -11.29
N LYS A 7 -24.32 -21.90 -11.94
CA LYS A 7 -23.82 -22.76 -13.03
C LYS A 7 -23.23 -21.99 -14.21
N TYR A 8 -23.58 -20.72 -14.39
CA TYR A 8 -23.08 -19.82 -15.42
C TYR A 8 -21.98 -18.88 -14.92
N LYS A 9 -21.46 -19.09 -13.67
CA LYS A 9 -20.44 -18.29 -13.00
C LYS A 9 -20.88 -16.87 -12.63
N ARG A 10 -22.19 -16.65 -12.40
CA ARG A 10 -22.70 -15.38 -11.90
C ARG A 10 -22.67 -15.36 -10.38
N PRO A 11 -22.46 -14.18 -9.76
CA PRO A 11 -22.47 -14.05 -8.32
C PRO A 11 -23.78 -14.48 -7.67
N LEU A 12 -23.69 -15.26 -6.60
CA LEU A 12 -24.82 -15.61 -5.75
C LEU A 12 -24.68 -15.05 -4.32
N GLY A 13 -23.44 -14.75 -3.91
CA GLY A 13 -23.12 -14.28 -2.56
C GLY A 13 -22.17 -15.21 -1.82
N PHE A 14 -22.42 -15.40 -0.52
CA PHE A 14 -21.53 -16.17 0.35
C PHE A 14 -22.24 -17.37 0.98
N LEU A 15 -21.47 -18.44 1.19
CA LEU A 15 -21.89 -19.64 1.91
C LEU A 15 -21.01 -19.82 3.15
N THR A 16 -21.60 -20.41 4.19
CA THR A 16 -20.82 -20.92 5.32
C THR A 16 -20.02 -22.16 4.89
N GLU A 17 -18.90 -22.42 5.56
CA GLU A 17 -18.09 -23.62 5.27
C GLU A 17 -18.87 -24.92 5.42
N ARG A 18 -19.70 -25.00 6.47
CA ARG A 18 -20.58 -26.17 6.70
C ARG A 18 -21.52 -26.39 5.53
N ARG A 19 -22.19 -25.34 5.07
CA ARG A 19 -23.12 -25.43 3.93
C ARG A 19 -22.40 -25.84 2.65
N CYS A 20 -21.23 -25.26 2.40
CA CYS A 20 -20.41 -25.59 1.24
C CYS A 20 -20.01 -27.07 1.25
N ARG A 21 -19.55 -27.60 2.39
CA ARG A 21 -19.16 -29.01 2.55
C ARG A 21 -20.31 -29.94 2.20
N ILE A 22 -21.49 -29.71 2.78
CA ILE A 22 -22.70 -30.53 2.51
C ILE A 22 -23.05 -30.49 1.01
N LEU A 23 -22.98 -29.33 0.36
CA LEU A 23 -23.27 -29.19 -1.07
C LEU A 23 -22.26 -29.94 -1.94
N MET A 24 -20.98 -29.92 -1.55
CA MET A 24 -19.93 -30.66 -2.26
C MET A 24 -20.08 -32.17 -2.11
N GLU A 25 -20.37 -32.67 -0.90
CA GLU A 25 -20.66 -34.09 -0.63
C GLU A 25 -21.87 -34.58 -1.47
N ARG A 26 -22.89 -33.75 -1.58
CA ARG A 26 -24.08 -34.04 -2.41
C ARG A 26 -23.86 -33.82 -3.91
N LYS A 27 -22.65 -33.52 -4.36
CA LYS A 27 -22.27 -33.20 -5.75
C LYS A 27 -23.07 -32.05 -6.38
N ARG A 28 -23.67 -31.19 -5.56
CA ARG A 28 -24.40 -29.98 -5.99
C ARG A 28 -23.51 -28.76 -6.15
N ALA A 29 -22.29 -28.81 -5.61
CA ALA A 29 -21.28 -27.74 -5.73
C ALA A 29 -19.96 -28.31 -6.22
N VAL A 30 -19.22 -27.50 -6.99
CA VAL A 30 -17.90 -27.84 -7.50
C VAL A 30 -16.92 -26.71 -7.15
N LEU A 31 -15.72 -27.08 -6.69
CA LEU A 31 -14.67 -26.12 -6.41
C LEU A 31 -14.18 -25.45 -7.70
N TYR A 32 -14.31 -24.13 -7.78
CA TYR A 32 -13.85 -23.33 -8.90
C TYR A 32 -12.47 -22.69 -8.64
N ARG A 33 -12.24 -22.20 -7.41
CA ARG A 33 -10.97 -21.59 -6.97
C ARG A 33 -10.70 -22.01 -5.53
N VAL A 34 -9.41 -22.10 -5.19
CA VAL A 34 -8.95 -22.37 -3.82
C VAL A 34 -8.67 -21.07 -3.07
N PHE A 35 -8.04 -20.10 -3.73
CA PHE A 35 -7.68 -18.81 -3.12
C PHE A 35 -8.09 -17.63 -4.00
N PRO A 36 -9.05 -16.80 -3.60
CA PRO A 36 -10.05 -17.08 -2.54
C PRO A 36 -10.87 -18.32 -2.87
N THR A 37 -11.46 -18.96 -1.86
CA THR A 37 -12.30 -20.14 -2.10
C THR A 37 -13.59 -19.73 -2.78
N VAL A 38 -13.80 -20.21 -4.01
CA VAL A 38 -14.98 -19.96 -4.83
C VAL A 38 -15.55 -21.30 -5.30
N VAL A 39 -16.85 -21.49 -5.13
CA VAL A 39 -17.56 -22.69 -5.58
C VAL A 39 -18.64 -22.33 -6.60
N ILE A 40 -18.93 -23.26 -7.50
CA ILE A 40 -20.04 -23.18 -8.45
C ILE A 40 -21.15 -24.13 -7.98
N LEU A 41 -22.36 -23.61 -7.84
CA LEU A 41 -23.58 -24.41 -7.61
C LEU A 41 -24.12 -24.86 -8.95
N MET A 42 -24.25 -26.16 -9.12
CA MET A 42 -24.60 -26.77 -10.41
C MET A 42 -26.10 -26.71 -10.73
N ASP A 43 -26.91 -26.57 -9.70
CA ASP A 43 -28.38 -26.62 -9.75
C ASP A 43 -29.05 -25.25 -9.57
N VAL A 44 -28.29 -24.17 -9.52
CA VAL A 44 -28.77 -22.79 -9.30
C VAL A 44 -28.54 -21.94 -10.54
N ASP A 45 -29.52 -21.11 -10.86
CA ASP A 45 -29.39 -20.02 -11.85
C ASP A 45 -29.71 -18.69 -11.15
N ALA A 46 -28.75 -17.76 -11.13
CA ALA A 46 -28.88 -16.47 -10.48
C ALA A 46 -30.07 -15.66 -11.03
N ARG A 47 -30.44 -15.83 -12.30
CA ARG A 47 -31.55 -15.12 -12.92
C ARG A 47 -32.94 -15.52 -12.38
N THR A 48 -33.04 -16.68 -11.77
CA THR A 48 -34.30 -17.15 -11.19
C THR A 48 -34.51 -16.69 -9.75
N ILE A 49 -33.51 -16.00 -9.17
CA ILE A 49 -33.54 -15.46 -7.81
C ILE A 49 -33.88 -13.97 -7.90
N PRO A 50 -35.08 -13.53 -7.44
CA PRO A 50 -35.50 -12.14 -7.60
C PRO A 50 -34.64 -11.16 -6.82
N ASP A 51 -34.21 -11.53 -5.60
CA ASP A 51 -33.49 -10.63 -4.69
C ASP A 51 -32.10 -11.19 -4.36
N LEU A 52 -31.17 -11.00 -5.28
CA LEU A 52 -29.77 -11.34 -5.02
C LEU A 52 -29.14 -10.32 -4.07
N PRO A 53 -28.39 -10.75 -3.06
CA PRO A 53 -27.73 -9.86 -2.12
C PRO A 53 -26.72 -8.95 -2.85
N SER A 54 -26.73 -7.69 -2.49
CA SER A 54 -25.73 -6.71 -2.92
C SER A 54 -24.70 -6.46 -1.81
N PHE A 55 -23.51 -6.06 -2.22
CA PHE A 55 -22.39 -5.90 -1.31
C PHE A 55 -21.66 -4.57 -1.54
N ARG A 56 -21.20 -3.99 -0.45
CA ARG A 56 -20.31 -2.84 -0.45
C ARG A 56 -18.87 -3.30 -0.18
N ILE A 57 -17.95 -2.82 -0.99
CA ILE A 57 -16.52 -2.98 -0.74
C ILE A 57 -15.99 -1.73 -0.05
N LYS A 58 -15.26 -1.92 1.05
CA LYS A 58 -14.59 -0.85 1.79
C LYS A 58 -13.09 -1.03 1.70
N ILE A 59 -12.35 0.05 1.42
CA ILE A 59 -10.93 0.01 1.10
C ILE A 59 -10.17 1.06 1.91
N ASP A 60 -9.20 0.61 2.69
CA ASP A 60 -8.20 1.43 3.36
C ASP A 60 -6.83 1.24 2.67
N PRO A 61 -6.40 2.17 1.79
CA PRO A 61 -5.16 2.04 1.05
C PRO A 61 -3.97 2.55 1.85
N GLY A 62 -3.13 1.65 2.31
CA GLY A 62 -1.85 1.97 2.95
C GLY A 62 -0.64 1.79 2.04
N SER A 63 0.53 2.27 2.49
CA SER A 63 1.78 2.21 1.71
C SER A 63 2.40 0.82 1.63
N LYS A 64 2.29 0.04 2.70
CA LYS A 64 2.77 -1.34 2.77
C LYS A 64 1.64 -2.34 2.64
N TYR A 65 0.53 -2.04 3.26
CA TYR A 65 -0.65 -2.89 3.31
C TYR A 65 -1.88 -2.10 2.89
N THR A 66 -2.81 -2.77 2.23
CA THR A 66 -4.16 -2.26 1.98
C THR A 66 -5.14 -3.22 2.60
N GLY A 67 -6.03 -2.71 3.45
CA GLY A 67 -7.17 -3.44 3.97
C GLY A 67 -8.33 -3.40 2.99
N ILE A 68 -9.06 -4.52 2.90
CA ILE A 68 -10.33 -4.61 2.17
C ILE A 68 -11.33 -5.35 3.05
N ALA A 69 -12.51 -4.77 3.20
CA ALA A 69 -13.65 -5.38 3.87
C ALA A 69 -14.84 -5.40 2.90
N ILE A 70 -15.63 -6.48 2.94
CA ILE A 70 -16.88 -6.58 2.17
C ILE A 70 -18.01 -6.80 3.16
N ILE A 71 -19.00 -5.94 3.05
CA ILE A 71 -20.22 -5.98 3.85
C ILE A 71 -21.43 -6.25 2.95
N ARG A 72 -22.42 -6.87 3.49
CA ARG A 72 -23.71 -7.09 2.87
C ARG A 72 -24.61 -5.88 3.16
N ASN A 73 -25.22 -5.28 2.12
CA ASN A 73 -25.90 -3.98 2.24
C ASN A 73 -27.19 -4.04 3.03
N ASP A 74 -27.92 -5.17 2.97
CA ASP A 74 -29.24 -5.34 3.59
C ASP A 74 -29.19 -5.75 5.06
N THR A 75 -28.11 -6.36 5.52
CA THR A 75 -28.01 -6.94 6.88
C THR A 75 -26.82 -6.42 7.69
N ASP A 76 -26.01 -5.53 7.14
CA ASP A 76 -24.79 -5.04 7.77
C ASP A 76 -23.84 -6.16 8.25
N GLU A 77 -23.87 -7.30 7.55
CA GLU A 77 -22.97 -8.42 7.84
C GLU A 77 -21.60 -8.18 7.22
N PHE A 78 -20.56 -8.25 8.04
CA PHE A 78 -19.17 -8.30 7.57
C PHE A 78 -18.82 -9.71 7.11
N VAL A 79 -18.83 -9.94 5.80
CA VAL A 79 -18.77 -11.29 5.22
C VAL A 79 -17.39 -11.68 4.68
N TYR A 80 -16.53 -10.72 4.38
CA TYR A 80 -15.23 -11.03 3.80
C TYR A 80 -14.18 -9.98 4.16
N ALA A 81 -13.03 -10.47 4.59
CA ALA A 81 -11.86 -9.66 4.97
C ALA A 81 -10.65 -10.02 4.11
N MET A 82 -9.87 -9.02 3.72
CA MET A 82 -8.65 -9.22 2.95
C MET A 82 -7.60 -8.17 3.29
N GLN A 83 -6.34 -8.59 3.27
CA GLN A 83 -5.18 -7.71 3.39
C GLN A 83 -4.23 -7.94 2.22
N ILE A 84 -3.84 -6.87 1.54
CA ILE A 84 -2.88 -6.91 0.44
C ILE A 84 -1.53 -6.36 0.94
N GLU A 85 -0.48 -7.17 0.89
CA GLU A 85 0.89 -6.72 1.11
C GLU A 85 1.50 -6.23 -0.21
N HIS A 86 1.89 -4.95 -0.27
CA HIS A 86 2.48 -4.35 -1.46
C HIS A 86 3.99 -4.58 -1.53
N ARG A 87 4.50 -4.65 -2.77
CA ARG A 87 5.93 -4.83 -3.04
C ARG A 87 6.68 -3.52 -3.36
N GLY A 88 6.16 -2.37 -2.95
CA GLY A 88 6.73 -1.05 -3.27
C GLY A 88 8.22 -0.93 -2.94
N ASP A 89 8.63 -1.40 -1.75
CA ASP A 89 10.03 -1.39 -1.31
C ASP A 89 10.90 -2.33 -2.15
N ALA A 90 10.42 -3.50 -2.52
CA ALA A 90 11.13 -4.44 -3.40
C ALA A 90 11.33 -3.86 -4.82
N VAL A 91 10.31 -3.19 -5.37
CA VAL A 91 10.39 -2.49 -6.65
C VAL A 91 11.45 -1.39 -6.59
N ARG A 92 11.44 -0.58 -5.53
CA ARG A 92 12.40 0.51 -5.30
C ARG A 92 13.82 -0.02 -5.14
N ALA A 93 14.03 -1.08 -4.35
CA ALA A 93 15.33 -1.72 -4.19
C ALA A 93 15.87 -2.24 -5.53
N ALA A 94 15.02 -2.87 -6.35
CA ALA A 94 15.38 -3.34 -7.69
C ALA A 94 15.72 -2.19 -8.65
N LEU A 95 15.02 -1.06 -8.57
CA LEU A 95 15.32 0.15 -9.35
C LEU A 95 16.68 0.74 -8.94
N ASN A 96 16.96 0.80 -7.63
CA ASN A 96 18.24 1.29 -7.11
C ASN A 96 19.40 0.37 -7.53
N LYS A 97 19.25 -0.95 -7.44
CA LYS A 97 20.25 -1.91 -7.94
C LYS A 97 20.56 -1.67 -9.43
N ARG A 98 19.53 -1.49 -10.25
CA ARG A 98 19.69 -1.19 -11.68
C ARG A 98 20.33 0.18 -11.93
N LYS A 99 20.00 1.19 -11.13
CA LYS A 99 20.64 2.51 -11.17
C LYS A 99 22.13 2.41 -10.86
N ASN A 100 22.50 1.70 -9.79
CA ASN A 100 23.89 1.52 -9.39
C ASN A 100 24.67 0.69 -10.43
N ALA A 101 24.12 -0.38 -10.95
CA ALA A 101 24.75 -1.17 -12.03
C ALA A 101 24.98 -0.32 -13.28
N ARG A 102 24.04 0.54 -13.67
CA ARG A 102 24.20 1.49 -14.77
C ARG A 102 25.26 2.55 -14.48
N ARG A 103 25.29 3.08 -13.25
CA ARG A 103 26.31 4.07 -12.80
C ARG A 103 27.71 3.44 -12.86
N ASN A 104 27.88 2.25 -12.29
CA ASN A 104 29.17 1.53 -12.31
C ASN A 104 29.62 1.18 -13.73
N ARG A 105 28.70 0.83 -14.63
CA ARG A 105 29.01 0.60 -16.05
C ARG A 105 29.48 1.87 -16.75
N ARG A 106 28.89 3.02 -16.43
CA ARG A 106 29.26 4.32 -17.02
C ARG A 106 30.55 4.88 -16.45
N SER A 107 30.90 4.55 -15.20
CA SER A 107 32.14 5.00 -14.57
C SER A 107 33.37 4.20 -15.02
N ARG A 108 33.18 3.01 -15.60
CA ARG A 108 34.26 2.29 -16.28
C ARG A 108 34.57 3.03 -17.58
N GLU A 109 35.84 3.33 -17.83
CA GLU A 109 36.31 4.05 -19.03
C GLU A 109 36.19 3.24 -20.33
N THR A 110 35.29 2.30 -20.38
CA THR A 110 34.99 1.51 -21.57
C THR A 110 34.11 2.34 -22.52
N GLY A 111 34.73 3.15 -23.35
CA GLY A 111 34.12 4.15 -24.24
C GLY A 111 33.33 3.64 -25.44
N TYR A 112 32.93 2.38 -25.50
CA TYR A 112 32.26 1.80 -26.68
C TYR A 112 30.73 1.98 -26.73
N ARG A 113 30.10 2.71 -25.81
CA ARG A 113 28.71 3.13 -25.96
C ARG A 113 28.57 4.62 -25.73
N ARG A 114 28.27 5.37 -26.77
CA ARG A 114 27.73 6.72 -26.61
C ARG A 114 26.53 6.66 -25.65
N ALA A 115 26.45 7.60 -24.73
CA ALA A 115 25.30 7.74 -23.85
C ALA A 115 24.06 7.93 -24.72
N LYS A 116 23.25 6.88 -24.86
CA LYS A 116 22.01 6.90 -25.64
C LYS A 116 21.00 7.93 -25.13
N TRP A 117 21.16 8.33 -23.87
CA TRP A 117 20.31 9.27 -23.14
C TRP A 117 21.25 10.17 -22.32
N GLY A 118 21.79 11.16 -22.98
CA GLY A 118 22.81 12.01 -22.43
C GLY A 118 22.25 13.15 -21.60
N ASN A 119 21.73 12.86 -20.38
CA ASN A 119 21.44 13.95 -19.41
C ASN A 119 22.64 14.86 -19.12
N ARG A 120 23.86 14.44 -19.49
CA ARG A 120 25.07 15.26 -19.34
C ARG A 120 25.27 16.28 -20.46
N CYS A 121 24.66 16.02 -21.63
CA CYS A 121 24.79 16.89 -22.81
C CYS A 121 23.55 17.74 -23.07
N LEU A 122 22.48 17.57 -22.26
CA LEU A 122 21.29 18.37 -22.40
C LEU A 122 21.46 19.69 -21.65
N SER A 123 21.08 20.77 -22.25
CA SER A 123 20.93 22.06 -21.58
C SER A 123 19.86 21.95 -20.48
N GLU A 124 19.86 22.87 -19.51
CA GLU A 124 18.82 22.88 -18.48
C GLU A 124 17.40 23.03 -19.08
N LYS A 125 17.30 23.66 -20.25
CA LYS A 125 16.08 23.82 -21.03
C LYS A 125 15.62 22.48 -21.62
N ASP A 126 16.54 21.69 -22.15
CA ASP A 126 16.26 20.37 -22.72
C ASP A 126 15.96 19.33 -21.63
N LYS A 127 16.56 19.45 -20.45
CA LYS A 127 16.23 18.60 -19.29
C LYS A 127 14.80 18.84 -18.84
N ARG A 128 14.35 20.11 -18.81
CA ARG A 128 12.95 20.47 -18.48
C ARG A 128 11.98 19.95 -19.52
N SER A 129 12.32 20.07 -20.80
CA SER A 129 11.52 19.53 -21.90
C SER A 129 11.41 17.99 -21.85
N TYR A 130 12.49 17.30 -21.46
CA TYR A 130 12.47 15.84 -21.30
C TYR A 130 11.61 15.36 -20.13
N ASP A 131 11.60 16.10 -19.00
CA ASP A 131 10.74 15.79 -17.87
C ASP A 131 9.26 16.15 -18.16
N SER A 132 9.00 17.15 -19.00
CA SER A 132 7.64 17.52 -19.45
C SER A 132 7.05 16.54 -20.48
N SER A 133 7.86 15.63 -21.05
CA SER A 133 7.39 14.59 -21.99
C SER A 133 6.74 13.39 -21.28
N ARG A 134 6.61 13.41 -19.97
CA ARG A 134 5.84 12.40 -19.25
C ARG A 134 4.36 12.67 -19.47
N GLU A 135 3.63 11.63 -19.87
CA GLU A 135 2.16 11.70 -19.98
C GLU A 135 1.54 12.19 -18.67
N ASP A 136 0.53 13.02 -18.77
CA ASP A 136 -0.26 13.45 -17.62
C ASP A 136 -0.75 12.24 -16.83
N GLY A 137 -0.58 12.30 -15.50
CA GLY A 137 -0.93 11.18 -14.63
C GLY A 137 0.13 10.07 -14.53
N TRP A 138 1.35 10.29 -15.06
CA TRP A 138 2.45 9.34 -14.87
C TRP A 138 2.75 9.13 -13.38
N LEU A 139 2.76 7.87 -12.94
CA LEU A 139 3.11 7.47 -11.59
C LEU A 139 4.42 6.68 -11.54
N PRO A 140 5.26 6.88 -10.51
CA PRO A 140 6.40 6.02 -10.25
C PRO A 140 5.99 4.54 -10.20
N PRO A 141 6.81 3.62 -10.77
CA PRO A 141 6.43 2.20 -10.88
C PRO A 141 6.07 1.52 -9.54
N SER A 142 6.64 1.96 -8.42
CA SER A 142 6.32 1.43 -7.10
C SER A 142 4.91 1.83 -6.65
N ILE A 143 4.52 3.08 -6.90
CA ILE A 143 3.21 3.63 -6.57
C ILE A 143 2.16 2.99 -7.47
N ARG A 144 2.39 3.02 -8.78
CA ARG A 144 1.48 2.42 -9.77
C ARG A 144 1.24 0.94 -9.48
N SER A 145 2.29 0.17 -9.17
CA SER A 145 2.16 -1.25 -8.83
C SER A 145 1.27 -1.50 -7.61
N ALA A 146 1.33 -0.65 -6.58
CA ALA A 146 0.48 -0.79 -5.40
C ALA A 146 -0.99 -0.50 -5.74
N ALA A 147 -1.26 0.60 -6.42
CA ALA A 147 -2.61 0.97 -6.85
C ALA A 147 -3.22 -0.07 -7.82
N ASP A 148 -2.45 -0.52 -8.82
CA ASP A 148 -2.90 -1.54 -9.78
C ASP A 148 -3.21 -2.89 -9.09
N ASN A 149 -2.51 -3.24 -8.01
CA ASN A 149 -2.85 -4.43 -7.22
C ASN A 149 -4.25 -4.32 -6.60
N VAL A 150 -4.56 -3.17 -6.00
CA VAL A 150 -5.90 -2.93 -5.41
C VAL A 150 -6.97 -3.00 -6.50
N ILE A 151 -6.80 -2.26 -7.60
CA ILE A 151 -7.74 -2.25 -8.73
C ILE A 151 -7.94 -3.66 -9.30
N SER A 152 -6.87 -4.43 -9.42
CA SER A 152 -6.93 -5.81 -9.91
C SER A 152 -7.74 -6.71 -8.99
N TRP A 153 -7.61 -6.53 -7.67
CA TRP A 153 -8.41 -7.28 -6.71
C TRP A 153 -9.87 -6.83 -6.69
N VAL A 154 -10.17 -5.54 -6.74
CA VAL A 154 -11.54 -5.03 -6.84
C VAL A 154 -12.24 -5.62 -8.07
N ARG A 155 -11.60 -5.55 -9.25
CA ARG A 155 -12.14 -6.12 -10.49
C ARG A 155 -12.28 -7.65 -10.43
N ARG A 156 -11.38 -8.32 -9.72
CA ARG A 156 -11.44 -9.78 -9.55
C ARG A 156 -12.58 -10.17 -8.63
N LEU A 157 -12.73 -9.52 -7.49
CA LEU A 157 -13.82 -9.74 -6.54
C LEU A 157 -15.16 -9.41 -7.18
N GLY A 158 -15.28 -8.32 -7.94
CA GLY A 158 -16.51 -7.96 -8.66
C GLY A 158 -16.96 -8.96 -9.74
N ARG A 159 -16.09 -9.89 -10.17
CA ARG A 159 -16.51 -11.00 -11.03
C ARG A 159 -17.23 -12.12 -10.27
N TRP A 160 -17.03 -12.19 -8.96
CA TRP A 160 -17.52 -13.29 -8.12
C TRP A 160 -18.53 -12.84 -7.07
N ILE A 161 -18.59 -11.54 -6.81
CA ILE A 161 -19.44 -10.92 -5.79
C ILE A 161 -20.18 -9.78 -6.45
N ASN A 162 -21.47 -9.65 -6.18
CA ASN A 162 -22.30 -8.55 -6.66
C ASN A 162 -21.96 -7.26 -5.89
N LEU A 163 -20.82 -6.64 -6.23
CA LEU A 163 -20.35 -5.40 -5.64
C LEU A 163 -21.07 -4.23 -6.31
N THR A 164 -21.95 -3.55 -5.58
CA THR A 164 -22.73 -2.39 -6.07
C THR A 164 -22.21 -1.07 -5.53
N GLU A 165 -21.55 -1.07 -4.39
CA GLU A 165 -21.11 0.13 -3.70
C GLU A 165 -19.65 0.03 -3.25
N CYS A 166 -19.00 1.20 -3.13
CA CYS A 166 -17.61 1.30 -2.69
C CYS A 166 -17.44 2.45 -1.70
N SER A 167 -16.77 2.17 -0.57
CA SER A 167 -16.28 3.20 0.35
C SER A 167 -14.75 3.18 0.35
N PHE A 168 -14.15 4.35 0.28
CA PHE A 168 -12.72 4.51 0.07
C PHE A 168 -12.12 5.57 0.98
N GLU A 169 -10.99 5.29 1.62
CA GLU A 169 -10.26 6.28 2.39
C GLU A 169 -9.45 7.20 1.47
N ALA A 170 -9.97 8.40 1.25
CA ALA A 170 -9.44 9.41 0.32
C ALA A 170 -8.72 10.55 1.05
N VAL A 171 -7.67 10.26 1.81
CA VAL A 171 -6.86 11.33 2.44
C VAL A 171 -5.98 12.00 1.39
N ARG A 172 -5.98 13.32 1.36
CA ARG A 172 -5.14 14.15 0.48
C ARG A 172 -4.30 15.10 1.34
N PHE A 173 -3.08 15.39 0.92
CA PHE A 173 -2.17 16.30 1.63
C PHE A 173 -1.76 17.45 0.72
N ASP A 174 -1.90 18.68 1.17
CA ASP A 174 -1.36 19.85 0.50
C ASP A 174 0.03 20.17 1.02
N THR A 175 1.07 19.77 0.28
CA THR A 175 2.46 20.00 0.69
C THR A 175 2.90 21.44 0.51
N GLN A 176 2.32 22.19 -0.42
CA GLN A 176 2.70 23.59 -0.65
C GLN A 176 2.20 24.45 0.50
N LEU A 177 0.89 24.33 0.84
CA LEU A 177 0.32 24.98 2.01
C LEU A 177 0.99 24.57 3.32
N MET A 178 1.45 23.29 3.42
CA MET A 178 2.19 22.80 4.60
C MET A 178 3.63 23.33 4.68
N GLU A 179 4.27 23.60 3.55
CA GLU A 179 5.63 24.18 3.49
C GLU A 179 5.58 25.70 3.63
N ASP A 180 4.59 26.34 3.07
CA ASP A 180 4.36 27.79 3.15
C ASP A 180 2.86 28.07 3.41
N PRO A 181 2.48 28.35 4.68
CA PRO A 181 1.10 28.61 5.07
C PRO A 181 0.50 29.90 4.47
N ASP A 182 1.32 30.79 4.00
CA ASP A 182 0.93 32.10 3.48
C ASP A 182 0.80 32.10 1.94
N ILE A 183 0.89 30.93 1.30
CA ILE A 183 0.80 30.80 -0.15
C ILE A 183 -0.62 31.06 -0.64
N GLU A 184 -0.80 32.02 -1.58
CA GLU A 184 -2.09 32.41 -2.15
C GLU A 184 -2.05 32.58 -3.69
N GLY A 185 -3.20 32.36 -4.32
CA GLY A 185 -3.45 32.68 -5.71
C GLY A 185 -2.50 32.03 -6.72
N GLU A 186 -1.86 32.83 -7.59
CA GLU A 186 -0.96 32.33 -8.66
C GLU A 186 0.34 31.68 -8.15
N GLU A 187 0.76 31.96 -6.92
CA GLU A 187 1.89 31.32 -6.27
C GLU A 187 1.58 29.87 -5.90
N TYR A 188 0.30 29.54 -5.88
CA TYR A 188 -0.24 28.24 -5.57
C TYR A 188 -0.18 27.34 -6.79
N GLN A 189 0.97 26.75 -7.03
CA GLN A 189 1.06 25.69 -8.04
C GLN A 189 0.35 24.45 -7.49
N HIS A 190 -0.74 24.04 -8.12
CA HIS A 190 -1.50 22.84 -7.77
C HIS A 190 -0.59 21.61 -7.71
N GLY A 191 0.13 21.46 -6.62
CA GLY A 191 0.92 20.28 -6.31
C GLY A 191 0.00 19.08 -6.07
N THR A 192 0.56 17.89 -6.04
CA THR A 192 -0.14 16.61 -5.86
C THR A 192 -0.88 16.49 -4.52
N LEU A 193 -0.88 17.53 -3.68
CA LEU A 193 -1.29 17.49 -2.27
C LEU A 193 -2.27 18.60 -1.86
N PHE A 194 -3.07 19.07 -2.81
CA PHE A 194 -4.08 20.11 -2.60
C PHE A 194 -5.16 19.67 -1.57
N GLY A 195 -5.36 20.42 -0.51
CA GLY A 195 -6.58 20.38 0.31
C GLY A 195 -6.54 19.54 1.60
N LEU A 196 -5.41 19.50 2.37
CA LEU A 196 -5.36 18.75 3.63
C LEU A 196 -4.71 19.48 4.80
N GLU A 197 -5.27 19.18 5.99
CA GLU A 197 -4.79 19.71 7.25
C GLU A 197 -3.43 19.14 7.67
N ILE A 198 -2.56 20.01 8.22
CA ILE A 198 -1.26 19.66 8.79
C ILE A 198 -1.35 18.49 9.76
N LYS A 199 -2.42 18.43 10.55
CA LYS A 199 -2.65 17.38 11.55
C LYS A 199 -2.72 15.98 10.92
N GLU A 200 -3.47 15.81 9.83
CA GLU A 200 -3.61 14.52 9.14
C GLU A 200 -2.30 14.08 8.50
N TYR A 201 -1.58 15.02 7.89
CA TYR A 201 -0.24 14.77 7.39
C TYR A 201 0.71 14.25 8.49
N LEU A 202 0.73 14.93 9.64
CA LEU A 202 1.60 14.52 10.76
C LEU A 202 1.17 13.17 11.33
N MET A 203 -0.12 12.86 11.37
CA MET A 203 -0.62 11.55 11.80
C MET A 203 -0.10 10.44 10.89
N GLU A 204 -0.20 10.60 9.59
CA GLU A 204 0.32 9.63 8.61
C GLU A 204 1.85 9.55 8.67
N LYS A 205 2.54 10.70 8.72
CA LYS A 205 4.00 10.77 8.79
C LYS A 205 4.57 10.03 9.99
N PHE A 206 3.93 10.18 11.14
CA PHE A 206 4.40 9.65 12.42
C PHE A 206 3.66 8.38 12.87
N GLY A 207 2.86 7.78 12.00
CA GLY A 207 2.17 6.52 12.27
C GLY A 207 1.25 6.61 13.50
N HIS A 208 0.50 7.73 13.64
CA HIS A 208 -0.39 7.98 14.77
C HIS A 208 0.28 7.83 16.16
N THR A 209 1.56 8.18 16.25
CA THR A 209 2.34 8.01 17.48
C THR A 209 2.91 9.34 17.97
N CYS A 210 2.73 9.65 19.25
CA CYS A 210 3.34 10.83 19.87
C CYS A 210 4.86 10.79 19.77
N GLN A 211 5.47 11.86 19.24
CA GLN A 211 6.91 11.92 19.02
C GLN A 211 7.71 12.20 20.29
N TYR A 212 7.04 12.60 21.36
CA TYR A 212 7.69 12.88 22.65
C TYR A 212 7.67 11.70 23.62
N CYS A 213 6.65 10.84 23.58
CA CYS A 213 6.56 9.71 24.51
C CYS A 213 6.38 8.34 23.85
N GLY A 214 6.30 8.27 22.51
CA GLY A 214 6.12 7.01 21.81
C GLY A 214 4.84 6.24 22.16
N GLY A 215 3.80 6.96 22.67
CA GLY A 215 2.55 6.34 23.14
C GLY A 215 2.55 5.93 24.62
N LYS A 216 3.67 6.00 25.33
CA LYS A 216 3.80 5.55 26.75
C LYS A 216 2.94 6.34 27.73
N SER A 217 2.48 7.55 27.38
CA SER A 217 1.56 8.30 28.26
C SER A 217 0.18 7.67 28.39
N GLY A 218 -0.18 6.76 27.47
CA GLY A 218 -1.53 6.18 27.40
C GLY A 218 -2.63 7.16 26.96
N ASP A 219 -2.28 8.40 26.60
CA ASP A 219 -3.23 9.40 26.14
C ASP A 219 -3.56 9.19 24.65
N PRO A 220 -4.83 8.89 24.30
CA PRO A 220 -5.23 8.60 22.94
C PRO A 220 -5.39 9.86 22.09
N VAL A 221 -5.48 11.04 22.70
CA VAL A 221 -5.74 12.30 21.99
C VAL A 221 -4.44 12.82 21.40
N LEU A 222 -4.34 12.77 20.08
CA LEU A 222 -3.19 13.29 19.34
C LEU A 222 -3.50 14.67 18.75
N GLU A 223 -2.54 15.58 18.94
CA GLU A 223 -2.60 16.96 18.50
C GLU A 223 -1.35 17.28 17.70
N TRP A 224 -1.45 18.17 16.71
CA TRP A 224 -0.27 18.75 16.12
C TRP A 224 0.21 19.92 16.98
N GLU A 225 1.49 20.08 17.08
CA GLU A 225 2.13 21.00 18.01
C GLU A 225 3.31 21.68 17.34
N HIS A 226 3.59 22.92 17.77
CA HIS A 226 4.75 23.69 17.34
C HIS A 226 5.98 23.33 18.17
N MET A 227 7.05 22.82 17.56
CA MET A 227 8.34 22.62 18.24
C MET A 227 8.80 23.92 18.87
N ARG A 228 8.87 25.01 18.10
CA ARG A 228 9.01 26.38 18.60
C ARG A 228 7.63 27.02 18.70
N PRO A 229 7.17 27.39 19.90
CA PRO A 229 5.82 27.95 20.10
C PRO A 229 5.59 29.24 19.30
N LYS A 230 4.35 29.47 18.84
CA LYS A 230 3.96 30.72 18.14
C LYS A 230 4.26 31.97 18.95
N SER A 231 4.01 31.93 20.27
CA SER A 231 4.32 33.02 21.19
C SER A 231 5.80 33.40 21.24
N ARG A 232 6.68 32.55 20.71
CA ARG A 232 8.13 32.77 20.62
C ARG A 232 8.63 32.86 19.16
N GLY A 233 7.74 33.23 18.24
CA GLY A 233 8.06 33.41 16.82
C GLY A 233 8.17 32.09 16.04
N GLY A 234 7.53 31.02 16.47
CA GLY A 234 7.37 29.78 15.71
C GLY A 234 6.36 29.97 14.57
N SER A 235 6.67 29.41 13.40
CA SER A 235 5.82 29.43 12.21
C SER A 235 4.95 28.17 12.11
N ASP A 236 3.87 28.23 11.32
CA ASP A 236 3.01 27.09 11.01
C ASP A 236 3.61 26.13 9.97
N ARG A 237 4.86 26.35 9.58
CA ARG A 237 5.55 25.47 8.62
C ARG A 237 5.67 24.06 9.17
N VAL A 238 5.51 23.06 8.31
CA VAL A 238 5.63 21.64 8.64
C VAL A 238 6.96 21.29 9.31
N LYS A 239 8.03 22.04 9.02
CA LYS A 239 9.34 21.86 9.69
C LYS A 239 9.30 22.20 11.18
N ASN A 240 8.37 23.06 11.60
CA ASN A 240 8.15 23.43 13.00
C ASN A 240 7.01 22.65 13.65
N ALA A 241 6.34 21.77 12.91
CA ALA A 241 5.18 21.02 13.36
C ALA A 241 5.55 19.58 13.74
N LEU A 242 5.01 19.10 14.83
CA LEU A 242 5.20 17.75 15.35
C LEU A 242 3.88 17.14 15.81
N LEU A 243 3.78 15.80 15.87
CA LEU A 243 2.65 15.10 16.45
C LEU A 243 2.93 14.79 17.91
N SER A 244 2.08 15.27 18.81
CA SER A 244 2.17 14.98 20.24
C SER A 244 0.83 14.52 20.81
N CYS A 245 0.83 13.78 21.91
CA CYS A 245 -0.40 13.57 22.66
C CYS A 245 -0.73 14.81 23.51
N SER A 246 -2.01 14.99 23.86
CA SER A 246 -2.47 16.16 24.64
C SER A 246 -1.73 16.30 25.96
N SER A 247 -1.42 15.18 26.63
CA SER A 247 -0.64 15.15 27.87
C SER A 247 0.77 15.70 27.70
N CYS A 248 1.49 15.30 26.64
CA CYS A 248 2.83 15.81 26.35
C CYS A 248 2.80 17.28 25.89
N ASN A 249 1.80 17.65 25.08
CA ASN A 249 1.60 19.03 24.64
C ASN A 249 1.39 19.98 25.83
N LYS A 250 0.52 19.62 26.75
CA LYS A 250 0.27 20.39 27.99
C LYS A 250 1.50 20.47 28.90
N ASP A 251 2.21 19.34 29.07
CA ASP A 251 3.41 19.32 29.94
C ASP A 251 4.54 20.17 29.33
N LYS A 252 4.70 20.18 27.99
CA LYS A 252 5.66 21.06 27.30
C LYS A 252 5.24 22.54 27.37
N GLY A 253 3.97 22.84 27.10
CA GLY A 253 3.45 24.21 27.11
C GLY A 253 4.23 25.14 26.16
N ASN A 254 4.56 26.35 26.62
CA ASN A 254 5.28 27.37 25.82
C ASN A 254 6.80 27.21 25.80
N ARG A 255 7.34 26.04 26.12
CA ARG A 255 8.78 25.77 26.09
C ARG A 255 9.22 25.23 24.75
N THR A 256 10.48 25.45 24.40
CA THR A 256 11.11 24.72 23.31
C THR A 256 11.42 23.28 23.75
N PRO A 257 11.64 22.34 22.81
CA PRO A 257 12.03 20.96 23.16
C PRO A 257 13.26 20.89 24.05
N GLU A 258 14.25 21.79 23.84
CA GLU A 258 15.48 21.87 24.63
C GLU A 258 15.20 22.26 26.09
N GLU A 259 14.45 23.36 26.30
CA GLU A 259 14.08 23.82 27.63
C GLU A 259 13.23 22.79 28.40
N TRP A 260 12.33 22.12 27.68
CA TRP A 260 11.50 21.08 28.29
C TRP A 260 12.32 19.84 28.64
N LEU A 261 13.29 19.45 27.80
CA LEU A 261 14.23 18.37 28.09
C LEU A 261 15.04 18.62 29.36
N GLU A 262 15.56 19.84 29.56
CA GLU A 262 16.28 20.23 30.78
C GLU A 262 15.38 20.13 32.00
N GLN A 263 14.13 20.58 31.91
CA GLN A 263 13.17 20.48 33.00
C GLN A 263 12.86 19.01 33.36
N ILE A 264 12.68 18.14 32.36
CA ILE A 264 12.45 16.71 32.61
C ILE A 264 13.68 16.08 33.28
N LYS A 265 14.89 16.38 32.80
CA LYS A 265 16.14 15.90 33.41
C LYS A 265 16.26 16.35 34.88
N ALA A 266 15.88 17.55 35.19
CA ALA A 266 15.93 18.09 36.56
C ALA A 266 14.92 17.43 37.52
N ARG A 267 13.75 17.02 37.00
CA ARG A 267 12.70 16.36 37.84
C ARG A 267 12.90 14.84 37.94
N LEU A 268 13.53 14.21 36.94
CA LEU A 268 13.68 12.76 36.84
C LEU A 268 14.23 12.03 38.06
N PRO A 269 15.23 12.60 38.80
CA PRO A 269 15.76 11.96 40.02
C PRO A 269 14.73 11.85 41.16
N ARG A 270 13.69 12.69 41.15
CA ARG A 270 12.66 12.75 42.21
C ARG A 270 11.42 11.92 41.86
N GLU A 271 11.31 11.42 40.64
CA GLU A 271 10.16 10.67 40.15
C GLU A 271 10.29 9.17 40.39
N LYS A 272 9.14 8.49 40.59
CA LYS A 272 9.06 7.04 40.84
C LYS A 272 7.98 6.39 39.96
N GLY A 273 8.09 5.08 39.78
CA GLY A 273 7.10 4.26 39.09
C GLY A 273 6.88 4.66 37.62
N LYS A 274 5.65 4.52 37.14
CA LYS A 274 5.25 4.79 35.75
C LYS A 274 5.65 6.18 35.22
N ARG A 275 5.69 7.18 36.09
CA ARG A 275 6.06 8.55 35.68
C ARG A 275 7.55 8.66 35.38
N LYS A 276 8.39 7.96 36.14
CA LYS A 276 9.83 7.86 35.87
C LYS A 276 10.08 7.19 34.52
N GLU A 277 9.44 6.07 34.24
CA GLU A 277 9.55 5.37 32.96
C GLU A 277 9.10 6.21 31.76
N LEU A 278 8.02 6.98 31.95
CA LEU A 278 7.53 7.90 30.93
C LEU A 278 8.53 9.02 30.63
N ASP A 279 9.11 9.62 31.68
CA ASP A 279 10.06 10.71 31.51
C ASP A 279 11.43 10.23 31.01
N GLU A 280 11.86 9.04 31.35
CA GLU A 280 13.05 8.41 30.74
C GLU A 280 12.87 8.23 29.22
N GLU A 281 11.69 7.79 28.77
CA GLU A 281 11.40 7.68 27.34
C GLU A 281 11.30 9.05 26.66
N ARG A 282 10.67 10.02 27.34
CA ARG A 282 10.59 11.40 26.86
C ARG A 282 12.00 12.00 26.65
N VAL A 283 12.92 11.79 27.57
CA VAL A 283 14.30 12.26 27.43
C VAL A 283 14.94 11.72 26.14
N LYS A 284 14.77 10.42 25.86
CA LYS A 284 15.33 9.80 24.63
C LYS A 284 14.69 10.35 23.36
N LEU A 285 13.36 10.49 23.35
CA LEU A 285 12.63 10.89 22.15
C LEU A 285 12.74 12.40 21.90
N ILE A 286 12.71 13.24 22.92
CA ILE A 286 12.91 14.69 22.79
C ILE A 286 14.31 14.97 22.27
N GLN A 287 15.33 14.25 22.74
CA GLN A 287 16.69 14.38 22.22
C GLN A 287 16.74 14.07 20.71
N LYS A 288 16.04 13.02 20.25
CA LYS A 288 15.92 12.72 18.80
C LYS A 288 15.23 13.83 18.02
N VAL A 289 14.23 14.48 18.62
CA VAL A 289 13.55 15.64 17.99
C VAL A 289 14.50 16.81 17.85
N ILE A 290 15.25 17.12 18.90
CA ILE A 290 16.27 18.19 18.90
C ILE A 290 17.36 17.92 17.84
N ASP A 291 17.83 16.66 17.75
CA ASP A 291 18.84 16.26 16.77
C ASP A 291 18.31 16.24 15.31
N GLY A 292 17.07 16.70 15.09
CA GLY A 292 16.43 16.69 13.77
C GLY A 292 16.10 15.30 13.24
N LYS A 293 16.00 14.30 14.12
CA LYS A 293 15.69 12.89 13.79
C LYS A 293 14.39 12.39 14.44
N PRO A 294 13.27 13.13 14.34
CA PRO A 294 12.00 12.63 14.87
C PRO A 294 11.64 11.31 14.18
N GLN A 295 10.89 10.45 14.89
CA GLN A 295 10.40 9.22 14.29
C GLN A 295 9.45 9.56 13.15
N GLY A 296 9.77 9.08 11.96
CA GLY A 296 8.95 9.29 10.78
C GLY A 296 9.76 9.36 9.49
N SER A 297 9.09 9.24 8.38
CA SER A 297 9.70 9.28 7.07
C SER A 297 9.45 10.64 6.40
N ALA A 298 10.36 11.03 5.51
CA ALA A 298 10.28 12.29 4.78
C ALA A 298 8.95 12.44 3.99
N LEU A 299 8.60 13.67 3.60
CA LEU A 299 7.45 14.10 2.75
C LEU A 299 7.15 13.20 1.53
N ARG A 300 8.11 12.40 1.10
CA ARG A 300 7.92 11.41 0.03
C ARG A 300 6.78 10.42 0.28
N TYR A 301 6.41 10.12 1.53
CA TYR A 301 5.28 9.25 1.83
C TYR A 301 3.95 9.98 1.64
N ALA A 302 3.89 11.26 2.00
CA ALA A 302 2.72 12.08 1.72
C ALA A 302 2.46 12.18 0.20
N ALA A 303 3.51 12.48 -0.58
CA ALA A 303 3.43 12.47 -2.03
C ALA A 303 3.04 11.10 -2.60
N TRP A 304 3.54 10.00 -1.99
CA TRP A 304 3.17 8.63 -2.36
C TRP A 304 1.69 8.38 -2.12
N VAL A 305 1.20 8.68 -0.91
CA VAL A 305 -0.19 8.48 -0.49
C VAL A 305 -1.13 9.27 -1.41
N SER A 306 -0.89 10.57 -1.60
CA SER A 306 -1.77 11.41 -2.42
C SER A 306 -1.81 10.98 -3.88
N SER A 307 -0.64 10.69 -4.48
CA SER A 307 -0.58 10.25 -5.87
C SER A 307 -1.25 8.89 -6.08
N SER A 308 -1.06 7.94 -5.16
CA SER A 308 -1.68 6.62 -5.25
C SER A 308 -3.19 6.68 -5.05
N ARG A 309 -3.66 7.48 -4.08
CA ARG A 309 -5.08 7.62 -3.76
C ARG A 309 -5.85 8.30 -4.88
N ARG A 310 -5.32 9.39 -5.47
CA ARG A 310 -5.96 10.04 -6.64
C ARG A 310 -6.11 9.08 -7.82
N TYR A 311 -5.10 8.26 -8.09
CA TYR A 311 -5.17 7.26 -9.16
C TYR A 311 -6.19 6.17 -8.84
N LEU A 312 -6.22 5.67 -7.60
CA LEU A 312 -7.22 4.70 -7.13
C LEU A 312 -8.63 5.26 -7.18
N GLU A 313 -8.85 6.46 -6.66
CA GLU A 313 -10.12 7.17 -6.66
C GLU A 313 -10.70 7.24 -8.08
N LYS A 314 -9.93 7.76 -9.05
CA LYS A 314 -10.34 7.81 -10.45
C LYS A 314 -10.71 6.44 -11.02
N ALA A 315 -9.95 5.40 -10.67
CA ALA A 315 -10.22 4.05 -11.14
C ALA A 315 -11.46 3.43 -10.48
N LEU A 316 -11.70 3.70 -9.19
CA LEU A 316 -12.88 3.23 -8.46
C LEU A 316 -14.16 3.92 -8.94
N PHE A 317 -14.12 5.24 -9.17
CA PHE A 317 -15.24 5.96 -9.81
C PHE A 317 -15.56 5.38 -11.20
N GLY A 318 -14.54 5.01 -11.97
CA GLY A 318 -14.73 4.36 -13.27
C GLY A 318 -15.33 2.94 -13.19
N ILE A 319 -15.28 2.27 -12.02
CA ILE A 319 -15.84 0.93 -11.81
C ILE A 319 -17.26 1.00 -11.24
N PHE A 320 -17.50 1.88 -10.25
CA PHE A 320 -18.74 1.92 -9.47
C PHE A 320 -19.66 3.08 -9.86
N GLY A 321 -19.17 4.09 -10.57
CA GLY A 321 -19.91 5.32 -10.89
C GLY A 321 -19.95 6.29 -9.72
N ASP A 322 -20.25 5.83 -8.51
CA ASP A 322 -20.22 6.60 -7.26
C ASP A 322 -19.37 5.88 -6.21
N VAL A 323 -18.64 6.66 -5.39
CA VAL A 323 -17.74 6.14 -4.36
C VAL A 323 -17.81 7.02 -3.13
N GLU A 324 -18.17 6.44 -2.00
CA GLU A 324 -18.13 7.12 -0.71
C GLU A 324 -16.68 7.38 -0.30
N CYS A 325 -16.28 8.65 -0.22
CA CYS A 325 -14.94 9.05 0.21
C CYS A 325 -14.94 9.45 1.68
N SER A 326 -13.97 8.95 2.45
CA SER A 326 -13.84 9.22 3.88
C SER A 326 -12.41 9.62 4.26
N SER A 327 -12.25 10.28 5.40
CA SER A 327 -10.94 10.64 5.95
C SER A 327 -10.41 9.56 6.92
N GLY A 328 -9.07 9.48 7.05
CA GLY A 328 -8.46 8.58 8.02
C GLY A 328 -8.79 8.91 9.48
N GLY A 329 -9.08 10.19 9.76
CA GLY A 329 -9.57 10.61 11.08
C GLY A 329 -10.92 9.96 11.43
N ARG A 330 -11.87 9.96 10.47
CA ARG A 330 -13.17 9.30 10.62
C ARG A 330 -13.01 7.78 10.76
N THR A 331 -12.15 7.16 9.95
CA THR A 331 -11.85 5.72 10.06
C THR A 331 -11.36 5.36 11.46
N LYS A 332 -10.42 6.14 12.01
CA LYS A 332 -9.89 5.93 13.36
C LYS A 332 -10.99 6.11 14.41
N TYR A 333 -11.78 7.17 14.31
CA TYR A 333 -12.89 7.44 15.23
C TYR A 333 -13.87 6.26 15.24
N ASN A 334 -14.38 5.87 14.08
CA ASN A 334 -15.33 4.74 13.95
C ASN A 334 -14.76 3.45 14.56
N ARG A 335 -13.48 3.15 14.29
CA ARG A 335 -12.84 1.94 14.82
C ARG A 335 -12.74 1.96 16.34
N THR A 336 -12.41 3.12 16.93
CA THR A 336 -12.25 3.26 18.38
C THR A 336 -13.60 3.17 19.10
N GLU A 337 -14.64 3.84 18.58
CA GLU A 337 -16.00 3.79 19.11
C GLU A 337 -16.59 2.38 19.07
N LEU A 338 -16.36 1.65 17.97
CA LEU A 338 -16.85 0.29 17.81
C LEU A 338 -15.96 -0.79 18.47
N GLY A 339 -14.83 -0.41 19.08
CA GLY A 339 -13.95 -1.31 19.80
C GLY A 339 -13.20 -2.32 18.91
N TYR A 340 -13.08 -2.08 17.61
CA TYR A 340 -12.34 -2.99 16.73
C TYR A 340 -10.83 -2.88 16.93
N PRO A 341 -10.09 -4.01 16.83
CA PRO A 341 -8.62 -4.01 16.93
C PRO A 341 -7.98 -3.26 15.77
N LYS A 342 -6.76 -2.75 15.99
CA LYS A 342 -5.99 -2.04 14.95
C LYS A 342 -5.37 -3.04 13.97
N GLU A 343 -6.15 -3.46 13.00
CA GLU A 343 -5.73 -4.29 11.87
C GLU A 343 -6.26 -3.71 10.57
N HIS A 344 -5.53 -3.89 9.46
CA HIS A 344 -5.84 -3.22 8.20
C HIS A 344 -7.23 -3.55 7.62
N HIS A 345 -7.73 -4.76 7.84
CA HIS A 345 -9.07 -5.13 7.38
C HIS A 345 -10.18 -4.54 8.28
N TYR A 346 -9.92 -4.32 9.58
CA TYR A 346 -10.84 -3.59 10.45
C TYR A 346 -10.78 -2.09 10.22
N ASP A 347 -9.60 -1.53 9.93
CA ASP A 347 -9.50 -0.14 9.48
C ASP A 347 -10.32 0.04 8.19
N ALA A 348 -10.20 -0.87 7.21
CA ALA A 348 -11.06 -0.84 6.02
C ALA A 348 -12.55 -0.97 6.33
N LEU A 349 -12.95 -1.83 7.27
CA LEU A 349 -14.34 -1.98 7.70
C LEU A 349 -14.92 -0.66 8.24
N CYS A 350 -14.09 0.14 8.90
CA CYS A 350 -14.47 1.42 9.51
C CYS A 350 -14.42 2.62 8.56
N VAL A 351 -14.05 2.43 7.28
CA VAL A 351 -14.06 3.50 6.26
C VAL A 351 -15.49 3.95 5.97
N GLY A 352 -15.72 5.26 5.90
CA GLY A 352 -17.02 5.84 5.55
C GLY A 352 -18.07 5.71 6.63
N THR A 353 -19.30 5.55 6.22
CA THR A 353 -20.45 5.37 7.13
C THR A 353 -20.43 3.98 7.75
N VAL A 354 -20.68 3.91 9.06
CA VAL A 354 -20.74 2.67 9.81
C VAL A 354 -22.03 2.64 10.63
N PRO A 355 -22.66 1.48 10.85
CA PRO A 355 -23.81 1.35 11.73
C PRO A 355 -23.44 1.67 13.18
N GLU A 356 -24.34 2.29 13.94
CA GLU A 356 -24.09 2.63 15.36
C GLU A 356 -23.72 1.41 16.22
N LYS A 357 -24.32 0.26 15.93
CA LYS A 357 -24.06 -1.01 16.65
C LYS A 357 -22.89 -1.81 16.09
N GLY A 358 -22.17 -1.24 15.08
CA GLY A 358 -21.14 -1.96 14.34
C GLY A 358 -21.69 -3.02 13.40
N TYR A 359 -20.78 -3.80 12.83
CA TYR A 359 -21.11 -4.84 11.86
C TYR A 359 -21.21 -6.21 12.53
N HIS A 360 -22.13 -7.04 12.04
CA HIS A 360 -22.18 -8.43 12.45
C HIS A 360 -21.07 -9.23 11.76
N ASP A 361 -20.03 -9.62 12.51
CA ASP A 361 -18.87 -10.32 11.94
C ASP A 361 -19.20 -11.80 11.61
N ARG A 362 -19.17 -12.13 10.32
CA ARG A 362 -19.29 -13.47 9.77
C ARG A 362 -17.96 -14.05 9.32
N THR A 363 -16.88 -13.31 9.45
CA THR A 363 -15.55 -13.77 9.03
C THR A 363 -14.91 -14.71 10.04
N ASN A 364 -15.39 -14.70 11.30
CA ASN A 364 -14.80 -15.41 12.43
C ASN A 364 -13.32 -15.04 12.64
N GLY A 365 -12.93 -13.79 12.35
CA GLY A 365 -11.56 -13.32 12.41
C GLY A 365 -10.65 -13.80 11.28
N TYR A 366 -11.16 -14.55 10.30
CA TYR A 366 -10.35 -14.99 9.14
C TYR A 366 -10.32 -13.93 8.07
N TYR A 367 -9.14 -13.66 7.54
CA TYR A 367 -8.95 -12.80 6.38
C TYR A 367 -8.03 -13.43 5.34
N LEU A 368 -8.24 -13.09 4.08
CA LEU A 368 -7.34 -13.49 3.00
C LEU A 368 -6.11 -12.59 2.99
N TYR A 369 -4.93 -13.19 3.17
CA TYR A 369 -3.67 -12.48 3.02
C TYR A 369 -3.12 -12.65 1.60
N ALA A 370 -3.04 -11.55 0.85
CA ALA A 370 -2.53 -11.54 -0.52
C ALA A 370 -1.20 -10.78 -0.60
N LYS A 371 -0.12 -11.51 -0.86
CA LYS A 371 1.20 -10.92 -1.05
C LYS A 371 1.44 -10.61 -2.51
N ALA A 372 1.72 -9.33 -2.82
CA ALA A 372 2.07 -8.92 -4.15
C ALA A 372 3.44 -9.48 -4.56
N ALA A 373 3.46 -10.30 -5.60
CA ALA A 373 4.67 -10.86 -6.17
C ALA A 373 5.04 -10.18 -7.49
N GLY A 374 6.34 -10.13 -7.80
CA GLY A 374 6.80 -9.73 -9.13
C GLY A 374 6.56 -10.85 -10.15
N ARG A 375 6.60 -10.49 -11.42
CA ARG A 375 6.76 -11.52 -12.46
C ARG A 375 8.06 -12.27 -12.18
N GLY A 376 7.94 -13.54 -11.82
CA GLY A 376 9.07 -14.44 -11.78
C GLY A 376 9.69 -14.55 -13.18
N THR A 377 10.98 -14.80 -13.24
CA THR A 377 11.69 -14.90 -14.52
C THR A 377 11.18 -16.07 -15.38
N ARG A 378 10.63 -17.10 -14.75
CA ARG A 378 9.87 -18.19 -15.41
C ARG A 378 9.03 -18.92 -14.35
N LEU A 379 7.76 -19.17 -14.64
CA LEU A 379 6.97 -20.15 -13.93
C LEU A 379 7.55 -21.53 -14.25
N ARG A 380 8.11 -22.20 -13.26
CA ARG A 380 8.69 -23.55 -13.39
C ARG A 380 7.67 -24.65 -13.10
N GLY A 381 6.43 -24.29 -12.87
CA GLY A 381 5.34 -25.20 -12.60
C GLY A 381 4.05 -24.71 -13.26
N HIS A 382 3.18 -25.64 -13.59
CA HIS A 382 1.84 -25.33 -14.09
C HIS A 382 0.85 -25.21 -12.96
N ILE A 383 0.05 -24.17 -12.99
CA ILE A 383 -1.07 -23.97 -12.07
C ILE A 383 -2.33 -24.51 -12.77
N ASN A 384 -3.05 -25.40 -12.11
CA ASN A 384 -4.30 -25.94 -12.65
C ASN A 384 -5.42 -24.88 -12.66
N LYS A 385 -6.55 -25.19 -13.26
CA LYS A 385 -7.71 -24.30 -13.37
C LYS A 385 -8.27 -23.82 -12.02
N CYS A 386 -8.01 -24.55 -10.93
CA CYS A 386 -8.44 -24.20 -9.58
C CYS A 386 -7.42 -23.31 -8.83
N GLY A 387 -6.27 -22.99 -9.42
CA GLY A 387 -5.24 -22.14 -8.80
C GLY A 387 -4.21 -22.91 -7.97
N VAL A 388 -4.21 -24.25 -8.01
CA VAL A 388 -3.25 -25.12 -7.31
C VAL A 388 -2.08 -25.44 -8.23
N ILE A 389 -0.86 -25.51 -7.67
CA ILE A 389 0.33 -25.93 -8.42
C ILE A 389 0.20 -27.43 -8.75
N ALA A 390 -0.01 -27.75 -10.03
CA ALA A 390 -0.20 -29.11 -10.50
C ALA A 390 1.09 -29.87 -10.75
N THR A 391 2.20 -29.17 -11.03
CA THR A 391 3.53 -29.77 -11.23
C THR A 391 4.55 -29.17 -10.29
N LYS A 392 5.47 -30.02 -9.78
CA LYS A 392 6.56 -29.58 -8.92
C LYS A 392 7.52 -28.66 -9.69
N TRP A 393 8.06 -27.68 -8.99
CA TRP A 393 9.12 -26.83 -9.46
C TRP A 393 10.40 -27.68 -9.70
N THR A 394 10.89 -27.67 -10.92
CA THR A 394 12.20 -28.24 -11.24
C THR A 394 13.25 -27.15 -11.28
N ASP A 395 14.29 -27.28 -10.47
CA ASP A 395 15.43 -26.38 -10.58
C ASP A 395 16.15 -26.59 -11.90
N ARG A 396 16.35 -25.50 -12.65
CA ARG A 396 17.19 -25.57 -13.84
C ARG A 396 18.63 -25.82 -13.43
N LYS A 397 19.24 -26.81 -14.05
CA LYS A 397 20.70 -26.96 -13.99
C LYS A 397 21.33 -25.66 -14.50
N LYS A 398 22.26 -25.10 -13.74
CA LYS A 398 22.97 -23.85 -14.10
C LYS A 398 23.96 -24.04 -15.24
N GLY A 399 24.33 -25.26 -15.53
CA GLY A 399 25.25 -25.64 -16.59
C GLY A 399 24.67 -26.75 -17.48
N PHE A 400 24.94 -26.70 -18.78
CA PHE A 400 24.61 -27.72 -19.76
C PHE A 400 25.90 -28.08 -20.47
N PHE A 401 26.19 -29.38 -20.60
CA PHE A 401 27.40 -29.88 -21.23
C PHE A 401 28.70 -29.24 -20.74
N GLY A 402 28.77 -28.91 -19.42
CA GLY A 402 29.92 -28.23 -18.82
C GLY A 402 29.97 -26.72 -19.00
N PHE A 403 29.08 -26.12 -19.78
CA PHE A 403 29.02 -24.67 -20.02
C PHE A 403 28.00 -23.99 -19.14
N GLN A 404 28.30 -22.74 -18.74
CA GLN A 404 27.44 -21.87 -17.95
C GLN A 404 27.09 -20.59 -18.73
N THR A 405 26.02 -19.90 -18.31
CA THR A 405 25.65 -18.62 -18.91
C THR A 405 26.79 -17.59 -18.74
N GLY A 406 27.31 -17.11 -19.86
CA GLY A 406 28.42 -16.18 -19.91
C GLY A 406 29.70 -16.76 -20.53
N ASP A 407 29.82 -18.08 -20.64
CA ASP A 407 30.95 -18.73 -21.28
C ASP A 407 30.99 -18.43 -22.77
N ILE A 408 32.19 -18.26 -23.30
CA ILE A 408 32.42 -18.15 -24.76
C ILE A 408 32.65 -19.54 -25.29
N VAL A 409 31.80 -19.95 -26.20
CA VAL A 409 31.85 -21.30 -26.79
C VAL A 409 31.97 -21.23 -28.30
N VAL A 410 32.58 -22.22 -28.84
CA VAL A 410 32.57 -22.47 -30.30
C VAL A 410 31.50 -23.51 -30.59
N ALA A 411 30.53 -23.17 -31.39
CA ALA A 411 29.47 -24.06 -31.82
C ALA A 411 29.73 -24.46 -33.28
N GLU A 412 29.84 -25.77 -33.53
CA GLU A 412 29.89 -26.31 -34.89
C GLU A 412 28.53 -26.91 -35.25
N VAL A 413 27.84 -26.28 -36.18
CA VAL A 413 26.50 -26.69 -36.62
C VAL A 413 26.64 -27.46 -37.92
N PRO A 414 26.40 -28.80 -37.92
CA PRO A 414 26.57 -29.61 -39.10
C PRO A 414 25.53 -29.32 -40.19
N HIS A 415 25.96 -29.43 -41.44
CA HIS A 415 25.15 -29.17 -42.65
C HIS A 415 23.95 -30.12 -42.86
N LYS A 416 23.80 -31.15 -42.07
CA LYS A 416 22.76 -32.20 -42.27
C LYS A 416 21.67 -32.12 -41.17
N THR A 417 20.84 -31.10 -41.19
CA THR A 417 19.60 -31.09 -40.39
C THR A 417 18.40 -30.97 -41.35
N PRO A 418 17.26 -31.65 -41.08
CA PRO A 418 16.07 -31.64 -41.95
C PRO A 418 15.38 -30.28 -42.11
N LYS A 419 15.79 -29.29 -41.34
CA LYS A 419 15.33 -27.89 -41.47
C LYS A 419 16.56 -26.98 -41.60
N PRO A 420 16.61 -26.11 -42.60
CA PRO A 420 17.70 -25.15 -42.74
C PRO A 420 17.70 -24.23 -41.54
N TYR A 421 18.65 -24.42 -40.63
CA TYR A 421 18.90 -23.43 -39.59
C TYR A 421 19.60 -22.23 -40.24
N LYS A 422 19.19 -21.04 -39.85
CA LYS A 422 19.75 -19.75 -40.29
C LYS A 422 21.27 -19.64 -40.09
N TYR A 423 21.86 -20.58 -39.37
CA TYR A 423 23.27 -20.61 -38.99
C TYR A 423 23.81 -22.04 -39.15
N GLU A 424 24.43 -22.30 -40.25
CA GLU A 424 25.22 -23.52 -40.50
C GLU A 424 26.72 -23.16 -40.49
N GLY A 425 27.55 -24.00 -39.90
CA GLY A 425 28.98 -23.79 -39.81
C GLY A 425 29.51 -23.53 -38.41
N ARG A 426 30.67 -22.89 -38.33
CA ARG A 426 31.38 -22.63 -37.07
C ARG A 426 31.07 -21.24 -36.57
N PHE A 427 30.50 -21.15 -35.35
CA PHE A 427 30.15 -19.89 -34.70
C PHE A 427 30.82 -19.77 -33.35
N VAL A 428 31.32 -18.58 -33.04
CA VAL A 428 31.76 -18.21 -31.68
C VAL A 428 30.67 -17.39 -31.04
N GLY A 429 30.13 -17.87 -29.95
CA GLY A 429 29.03 -17.20 -29.24
C GLY A 429 29.19 -17.30 -27.73
N ARG A 430 28.34 -16.55 -27.04
CA ARG A 430 28.27 -16.61 -25.59
C ARG A 430 26.98 -17.35 -25.19
N VAL A 431 27.12 -18.35 -24.31
CA VAL A 431 26.00 -19.13 -23.73
C VAL A 431 25.03 -18.26 -22.92
#